data_8bd82cc3e686ff545b4dd2f6822b2805
#
_entry.id   8bd82cc3e686ff545b4dd2f6822b2805
#
_cell.length_a   1.000
_cell.length_b   1.000
_cell.length_c   1.000
_cell.angle_alpha   90.00
_cell.angle_beta   90.00
_cell.angle_gamma   90.00
#
_symmetry.space_group_name_H-M   'P 1'
#
loop_
_entity.id
_entity.type
_entity.pdbx_description
1 polymer ?
#
loop_
_entity_poly.entity_id
_entity_poly.type
_entity_poly.pdbx_seq_one_letter_code
_entity_poly.pdbx_strand_id
1 'polypeptide(L)'
;MAIEDYLTVAPKTDSIIETDAVIVGAGPVGLFQVFELGLLEIKAHVVDSLKMVGGQCMELYEHKPIYDIPALPVCTSRELTEILLKQIHPFGPQFHLGEEVTIVRKEEDGRFYVETDKGTRFMTKTVFIAAGVGSFQPKRLSVPGIEKFEGTQLHYQVKDPSLFYGKNIVICGGGDSALDWTLNLVGKAESVILLHRRDGFRAQSASVAKMRELCENWEMQFEVGQISGFEEKDGHLAEIRVTGDDGVVRRMPLDHLLVFYGLTPKLGPIANWGLEIYRKQIVVDTEKFQTSIPGIFAVGDINTYPGKKKLILCGFHECALAAFAAADIVHPEKKTLLQYTTCLLYTSPSPRDPKTSR
;
A
#
# COMPACT_ATOMS: atom_id res chain seq x y z
N MET A 1 -12.97 10.14 15.84
CA MET A 1 -11.58 10.42 16.22
C MET A 1 -10.74 10.29 14.97
N ALA A 2 -9.85 11.23 14.72
CA ALA A 2 -9.02 11.23 13.52
C ALA A 2 -7.86 10.20 13.65
N ILE A 3 -7.24 9.85 12.53
CA ILE A 3 -6.06 8.95 12.49
C ILE A 3 -4.97 9.41 13.47
N GLU A 4 -4.77 10.73 13.57
CA GLU A 4 -3.77 11.37 14.42
C GLU A 4 -3.97 11.08 15.92
N ASP A 5 -5.21 10.84 16.36
CA ASP A 5 -5.54 10.56 17.77
C ASP A 5 -4.97 9.20 18.25
N TYR A 6 -4.63 8.31 17.32
CA TYR A 6 -4.11 6.96 17.61
C TYR A 6 -2.63 6.78 17.28
N LEU A 7 -1.99 7.81 16.70
CA LEU A 7 -0.58 7.73 16.27
C LEU A 7 0.35 8.29 17.35
N THR A 8 1.29 7.47 17.80
CA THR A 8 2.45 7.92 18.57
C THR A 8 3.66 7.98 17.65
N VAL A 9 3.94 9.15 17.11
CA VAL A 9 5.16 9.37 16.31
C VAL A 9 6.35 9.45 17.25
N ALA A 10 7.35 8.60 17.01
CA ALA A 10 8.55 8.56 17.83
C ALA A 10 9.36 9.86 17.71
N PRO A 11 9.92 10.37 18.82
CA PRO A 11 10.82 11.50 18.78
C PRO A 11 12.12 11.10 18.07
N LYS A 12 12.74 12.05 17.35
CA LYS A 12 14.06 11.83 16.77
C LYS A 12 15.09 11.65 17.90
N THR A 13 15.95 10.65 17.75
CA THR A 13 17.03 10.38 18.67
C THR A 13 18.29 9.97 17.91
N ASP A 14 19.45 10.38 18.42
CA ASP A 14 20.76 9.93 17.90
C ASP A 14 21.21 8.62 18.54
N SER A 15 20.51 8.15 19.56
CA SER A 15 20.81 6.87 20.21
C SER A 15 20.20 5.69 19.46
N ILE A 16 20.79 4.50 19.63
CA ILE A 16 20.22 3.25 19.12
C ILE A 16 19.01 2.90 19.98
N ILE A 17 17.89 2.62 19.33
CA ILE A 17 16.63 2.22 19.95
C ILE A 17 16.64 0.70 20.12
N GLU A 18 16.59 0.25 21.38
CA GLU A 18 16.45 -1.18 21.71
C GLU A 18 14.98 -1.58 21.69
N THR A 19 14.63 -2.65 20.94
CA THR A 19 13.27 -3.15 20.83
C THR A 19 13.21 -4.64 20.57
N ASP A 20 12.05 -5.27 20.68
CA ASP A 20 11.88 -6.70 20.36
C ASP A 20 11.62 -6.93 18.86
N ALA A 21 10.91 -5.99 18.21
CA ALA A 21 10.57 -6.10 16.81
C ALA A 21 10.64 -4.74 16.09
N VAL A 22 11.09 -4.76 14.83
CA VAL A 22 10.93 -3.65 13.87
C VAL A 22 10.05 -4.14 12.72
N ILE A 23 8.96 -3.41 12.46
CA ILE A 23 8.04 -3.68 11.35
C ILE A 23 8.33 -2.66 10.24
N VAL A 24 8.64 -3.15 9.05
CA VAL A 24 8.92 -2.33 7.85
C VAL A 24 7.66 -2.29 6.98
N GLY A 25 6.94 -1.18 7.05
CA GLY A 25 5.67 -0.94 6.37
C GLY A 25 4.50 -0.75 7.33
N ALA A 26 3.79 0.38 7.21
CA ALA A 26 2.61 0.75 8.00
C ALA A 26 1.30 0.59 7.20
N GLY A 27 1.27 -0.32 6.22
CA GLY A 27 0.04 -0.73 5.52
C GLY A 27 -0.87 -1.57 6.44
N PRO A 28 -2.06 -1.98 5.96
CA PRO A 28 -3.01 -2.76 6.77
C PRO A 28 -2.38 -4.00 7.43
N VAL A 29 -1.53 -4.71 6.71
CA VAL A 29 -0.84 -5.91 7.21
C VAL A 29 0.20 -5.55 8.28
N GLY A 30 0.99 -4.48 8.08
CA GLY A 30 1.95 -4.02 9.08
C GLY A 30 1.28 -3.53 10.36
N LEU A 31 0.14 -2.83 10.25
CA LEU A 31 -0.67 -2.44 11.41
C LEU A 31 -1.20 -3.67 12.15
N PHE A 32 -1.76 -4.64 11.43
CA PHE A 32 -2.24 -5.87 12.07
C PHE A 32 -1.12 -6.71 12.67
N GLN A 33 0.10 -6.65 12.11
CA GLN A 33 1.28 -7.29 12.73
C GLN A 33 1.58 -6.72 14.12
N VAL A 34 1.39 -5.42 14.34
CA VAL A 34 1.51 -4.81 15.68
C VAL A 34 0.52 -5.44 16.65
N PHE A 35 -0.73 -5.68 16.22
CA PHE A 35 -1.76 -6.31 17.05
C PHE A 35 -1.32 -7.71 17.50
N GLU A 36 -0.92 -8.54 16.55
CA GLU A 36 -0.53 -9.93 16.85
C GLU A 36 0.71 -10.01 17.75
N LEU A 37 1.69 -9.11 17.54
CA LEU A 37 2.87 -9.01 18.40
C LEU A 37 2.50 -8.51 19.80
N GLY A 38 1.60 -7.52 19.88
CA GLY A 38 1.15 -6.96 21.15
C GLY A 38 0.42 -7.97 22.04
N LEU A 39 -0.37 -8.88 21.44
CA LEU A 39 -1.00 -10.00 22.16
C LEU A 39 0.02 -10.95 22.81
N LEU A 40 1.24 -11.01 22.28
CA LEU A 40 2.34 -11.85 22.74
C LEU A 40 3.38 -11.06 23.57
N GLU A 41 3.02 -9.85 24.03
CA GLU A 41 3.89 -8.97 24.83
C GLU A 41 5.20 -8.55 24.10
N ILE A 42 5.22 -8.57 22.77
CA ILE A 42 6.36 -8.19 21.95
C ILE A 42 6.24 -6.71 21.55
N LYS A 43 7.18 -5.89 21.97
CA LYS A 43 7.21 -4.46 21.66
C LYS A 43 7.70 -4.23 20.25
N ALA A 44 6.97 -3.41 19.48
CA ALA A 44 7.29 -3.14 18.09
C ALA A 44 7.41 -1.64 17.79
N HIS A 45 8.40 -1.29 16.96
CA HIS A 45 8.49 -0.03 16.25
C HIS A 45 8.09 -0.25 14.79
N VAL A 46 7.33 0.70 14.22
CA VAL A 46 6.87 0.64 12.83
C VAL A 46 7.56 1.73 12.02
N VAL A 47 8.21 1.35 10.93
CA VAL A 47 8.92 2.27 10.02
C VAL A 47 8.23 2.25 8.66
N ASP A 48 7.90 3.42 8.11
CA ASP A 48 7.34 3.51 6.75
C ASP A 48 7.93 4.69 5.98
N SER A 49 8.23 4.46 4.72
CA SER A 49 8.72 5.49 3.80
C SER A 49 7.67 6.56 3.46
N LEU A 50 6.39 6.24 3.61
CA LEU A 50 5.30 7.21 3.48
C LEU A 50 5.17 8.05 4.76
N LYS A 51 4.69 9.29 4.60
CA LYS A 51 4.46 10.20 5.72
C LYS A 51 3.15 9.94 6.46
N MET A 52 2.37 8.98 5.99
CA MET A 52 1.08 8.58 6.55
C MET A 52 0.96 7.06 6.62
N VAL A 53 0.20 6.58 7.56
CA VAL A 53 -0.13 5.16 7.72
C VAL A 53 -1.21 4.70 6.74
N GLY A 54 -1.36 3.39 6.57
CA GLY A 54 -2.34 2.77 5.68
C GLY A 54 -1.74 2.31 4.34
N GLY A 55 -0.48 2.69 4.05
CA GLY A 55 0.30 2.19 2.91
C GLY A 55 -0.38 2.43 1.57
N GLN A 56 -0.26 1.45 0.66
CA GLN A 56 -0.78 1.53 -0.70
C GLN A 56 -2.29 1.82 -0.76
N CYS A 57 -3.07 1.33 0.19
CA CYS A 57 -4.50 1.53 0.21
C CYS A 57 -4.87 3.01 0.40
N MET A 58 -4.22 3.67 1.34
CA MET A 58 -4.42 5.10 1.59
C MET A 58 -3.83 5.97 0.47
N GLU A 59 -2.65 5.61 -0.04
CA GLU A 59 -1.97 6.43 -1.06
C GLU A 59 -2.69 6.41 -2.41
N LEU A 60 -3.30 5.29 -2.81
CA LEU A 60 -3.84 5.12 -4.16
C LEU A 60 -5.36 5.21 -4.26
N TYR A 61 -6.09 4.81 -3.20
CA TYR A 61 -7.55 4.66 -3.26
C TYR A 61 -8.21 4.83 -1.90
N GLU A 62 -7.86 5.90 -1.21
CA GLU A 62 -8.31 6.24 0.14
C GLU A 62 -9.82 6.09 0.36
N HIS A 63 -10.63 6.50 -0.63
CA HIS A 63 -12.09 6.51 -0.57
C HIS A 63 -12.74 5.37 -1.34
N LYS A 64 -11.96 4.47 -1.94
CA LYS A 64 -12.51 3.32 -2.67
C LYS A 64 -13.04 2.28 -1.69
N PRO A 65 -14.26 1.74 -1.93
CA PRO A 65 -14.82 0.70 -1.07
C PRO A 65 -14.05 -0.63 -1.22
N ILE A 66 -13.83 -1.29 -0.10
CA ILE A 66 -13.24 -2.62 0.05
C ILE A 66 -14.32 -3.53 0.61
N TYR A 67 -14.51 -4.71 0.01
CA TYR A 67 -15.61 -5.64 0.33
C TYR A 67 -15.13 -6.98 0.90
N ASP A 68 -13.83 -7.25 0.87
CA ASP A 68 -13.23 -8.56 1.19
C ASP A 68 -12.50 -8.58 2.55
N ILE A 69 -12.91 -7.69 3.47
CA ILE A 69 -12.44 -7.71 4.85
C ILE A 69 -13.47 -8.46 5.71
N PRO A 70 -13.09 -9.56 6.37
CA PRO A 70 -14.01 -10.31 7.24
C PRO A 70 -14.69 -9.43 8.28
N ALA A 71 -15.99 -9.66 8.49
CA ALA A 71 -16.85 -8.91 9.41
C ALA A 71 -17.10 -7.42 9.07
N LEU A 72 -16.51 -6.89 8.00
CA LEU A 72 -16.80 -5.57 7.46
C LEU A 72 -17.46 -5.73 6.07
N PRO A 73 -18.78 -5.58 5.95
CA PRO A 73 -19.49 -5.74 4.67
C PRO A 73 -18.96 -4.81 3.58
N VAL A 74 -18.58 -3.61 3.99
CA VAL A 74 -17.90 -2.60 3.17
C VAL A 74 -17.15 -1.65 4.08
N CYS A 75 -15.96 -1.24 3.68
CA CYS A 75 -15.22 -0.14 4.31
C CYS A 75 -14.37 0.56 3.25
N THR A 76 -14.04 1.81 3.48
CA THR A 76 -13.01 2.51 2.70
C THR A 76 -11.61 2.18 3.24
N SER A 77 -10.57 2.51 2.48
CA SER A 77 -9.19 2.36 2.96
C SER A 77 -8.92 3.19 4.21
N ARG A 78 -9.52 4.39 4.29
CA ARG A 78 -9.43 5.26 5.47
C ARG A 78 -10.08 4.59 6.68
N GLU A 79 -11.31 4.12 6.56
CA GLU A 79 -12.04 3.45 7.65
C GLU A 79 -11.31 2.19 8.13
N LEU A 80 -10.79 1.38 7.21
CA LEU A 80 -9.98 0.21 7.58
C LEU A 80 -8.73 0.61 8.38
N THR A 81 -8.03 1.66 7.95
CA THR A 81 -6.83 2.15 8.63
C THR A 81 -7.18 2.67 10.04
N GLU A 82 -8.25 3.43 10.19
CA GLU A 82 -8.74 3.93 11.48
C GLU A 82 -9.11 2.80 12.44
N ILE A 83 -9.81 1.77 11.94
CA ILE A 83 -10.18 0.59 12.73
C ILE A 83 -8.93 -0.16 13.21
N LEU A 84 -7.96 -0.38 12.33
CA LEU A 84 -6.70 -1.06 12.69
C LEU A 84 -5.89 -0.23 13.70
N LEU A 85 -5.78 1.08 13.52
CA LEU A 85 -5.09 1.96 14.48
C LEU A 85 -5.76 1.93 15.86
N LYS A 86 -7.08 1.97 15.90
CA LYS A 86 -7.84 1.82 17.16
C LYS A 86 -7.57 0.47 17.83
N GLN A 87 -7.45 -0.61 17.02
CA GLN A 87 -7.19 -1.96 17.52
C GLN A 87 -5.79 -2.09 18.14
N ILE A 88 -4.78 -1.42 17.59
CA ILE A 88 -3.40 -1.49 18.07
C ILE A 88 -3.04 -0.45 19.13
N HIS A 89 -3.88 0.58 19.30
CA HIS A 89 -3.62 1.69 20.24
C HIS A 89 -3.27 1.23 21.68
N PRO A 90 -3.91 0.19 22.27
CA PRO A 90 -3.57 -0.30 23.61
C PRO A 90 -2.12 -0.80 23.75
N PHE A 91 -1.47 -1.19 22.66
CA PHE A 91 -0.10 -1.71 22.67
C PHE A 91 0.97 -0.60 22.54
N GLY A 92 0.57 0.65 22.29
CA GLY A 92 1.43 1.81 22.25
C GLY A 92 2.57 1.75 21.22
N PRO A 93 2.33 1.31 19.97
CA PRO A 93 3.39 1.24 18.97
C PRO A 93 3.97 2.62 18.67
N GLN A 94 5.28 2.67 18.39
CA GLN A 94 5.98 3.88 18.00
C GLN A 94 6.17 3.89 16.48
N PHE A 95 5.74 4.98 15.83
CA PHE A 95 5.82 5.13 14.37
C PHE A 95 6.97 6.05 13.95
N HIS A 96 7.71 5.64 12.93
CA HIS A 96 8.76 6.38 12.24
C HIS A 96 8.32 6.54 10.79
N LEU A 97 7.62 7.64 10.48
CA LEU A 97 7.03 7.90 9.18
C LEU A 97 7.88 8.83 8.31
N GLY A 98 7.88 8.59 7.00
CA GLY A 98 8.70 9.31 6.04
C GLY A 98 10.16 8.87 6.09
N GLU A 99 10.44 7.65 6.59
CA GLU A 99 11.77 7.06 6.69
C GLU A 99 11.81 5.71 5.99
N GLU A 100 12.81 5.47 5.15
CA GLU A 100 13.02 4.19 4.47
C GLU A 100 14.09 3.38 5.20
N VAL A 101 13.80 2.13 5.55
CA VAL A 101 14.82 1.20 6.08
C VAL A 101 15.80 0.85 4.98
N THR A 102 17.05 1.24 5.14
CA THR A 102 18.13 1.05 4.17
C THR A 102 19.04 -0.12 4.51
N ILE A 103 19.28 -0.37 5.78
CA ILE A 103 20.17 -1.42 6.27
C ILE A 103 19.42 -2.33 7.22
N VAL A 104 19.53 -3.64 6.98
CA VAL A 104 19.20 -4.70 7.93
C VAL A 104 20.38 -5.66 7.95
N ARG A 105 21.03 -5.81 9.10
CA ARG A 105 22.22 -6.65 9.27
C ARG A 105 22.10 -7.46 10.55
N LYS A 106 22.37 -8.76 10.46
CA LYS A 106 22.42 -9.64 11.63
C LYS A 106 23.75 -9.45 12.35
N GLU A 107 23.70 -9.27 13.66
CA GLU A 107 24.85 -9.10 14.53
C GLU A 107 25.30 -10.47 15.12
N GLU A 108 26.50 -10.51 15.72
CA GLU A 108 27.08 -11.73 16.30
C GLU A 108 26.26 -12.30 17.47
N ASP A 109 25.56 -11.44 18.21
CA ASP A 109 24.68 -11.82 19.31
C ASP A 109 23.30 -12.34 18.87
N GLY A 110 23.08 -12.41 17.55
CA GLY A 110 21.86 -12.91 16.92
C GLY A 110 20.78 -11.86 16.70
N ARG A 111 20.94 -10.64 17.25
CA ARG A 111 20.04 -9.50 17.00
C ARG A 111 20.28 -8.89 15.63
N PHE A 112 19.44 -7.93 15.27
CA PHE A 112 19.53 -7.20 14.01
C PHE A 112 19.79 -5.73 14.27
N TYR A 113 20.80 -5.19 13.59
CA TYR A 113 20.98 -3.76 13.42
C TYR A 113 20.13 -3.30 12.24
N VAL A 114 19.27 -2.31 12.45
CA VAL A 114 18.39 -1.72 11.45
C VAL A 114 18.64 -0.22 11.40
N GLU A 115 18.79 0.35 10.19
CA GLU A 115 19.03 1.77 10.00
C GLU A 115 18.15 2.33 8.85
N THR A 116 17.65 3.55 9.03
CA THR A 116 16.86 4.27 8.06
C THR A 116 17.69 5.31 7.30
N ASP A 117 17.15 5.79 6.16
CA ASP A 117 17.71 6.88 5.37
C ASP A 117 17.79 8.23 6.12
N LYS A 118 17.10 8.36 7.25
CA LYS A 118 17.11 9.53 8.14
C LYS A 118 18.03 9.38 9.34
N GLY A 119 18.73 8.23 9.44
CA GLY A 119 19.68 7.96 10.50
C GLY A 119 19.07 7.42 11.80
N THR A 120 17.77 7.07 11.80
CA THR A 120 17.17 6.33 12.92
C THR A 120 17.74 4.92 12.96
N ARG A 121 18.16 4.47 14.14
CA ARG A 121 18.89 3.20 14.32
C ARG A 121 18.23 2.36 15.39
N PHE A 122 18.10 1.05 15.11
CA PHE A 122 17.52 0.09 16.03
C PHE A 122 18.46 -1.09 16.25
N MET A 123 18.39 -1.65 17.45
CA MET A 123 18.89 -2.97 17.78
C MET A 123 17.67 -3.82 18.18
N THR A 124 17.34 -4.83 17.39
CA THR A 124 16.09 -5.59 17.52
C THR A 124 16.33 -7.10 17.48
N LYS A 125 15.45 -7.87 18.11
CA LYS A 125 15.51 -9.34 18.08
C LYS A 125 14.93 -9.92 16.80
N THR A 126 13.91 -9.24 16.23
CA THR A 126 13.18 -9.69 15.05
C THR A 126 12.86 -8.54 14.09
N VAL A 127 12.74 -8.85 12.79
CA VAL A 127 12.33 -7.88 11.74
C VAL A 127 11.16 -8.46 10.97
N PHE A 128 10.12 -7.65 10.78
CA PHE A 128 8.95 -8.00 9.99
C PHE A 128 8.87 -7.10 8.75
N ILE A 129 8.89 -7.72 7.57
CA ILE A 129 8.79 -6.99 6.31
C ILE A 129 7.34 -7.06 5.83
N ALA A 130 6.59 -5.96 6.01
CA ALA A 130 5.21 -5.77 5.59
C ALA A 130 5.09 -4.68 4.51
N ALA A 131 6.13 -4.58 3.66
CA ALA A 131 6.33 -3.48 2.72
C ALA A 131 5.46 -3.56 1.45
N GLY A 132 4.44 -4.41 1.40
CA GLY A 132 3.51 -4.54 0.29
C GLY A 132 4.21 -4.88 -1.02
N VAL A 133 4.16 -3.98 -2.01
CA VAL A 133 4.88 -4.14 -3.29
C VAL A 133 6.23 -3.40 -3.29
N GLY A 134 6.72 -3.01 -2.12
CA GLY A 134 7.89 -2.15 -1.96
C GLY A 134 7.56 -0.68 -2.23
N SER A 135 8.56 0.15 -2.46
CA SER A 135 8.32 1.52 -2.88
C SER A 135 7.72 1.47 -4.29
N PHE A 136 6.40 1.64 -4.36
CA PHE A 136 5.69 1.61 -5.63
C PHE A 136 5.79 2.98 -6.32
N GLN A 137 6.14 2.94 -7.60
CA GLN A 137 6.06 4.12 -8.45
C GLN A 137 5.11 3.84 -9.61
N PRO A 138 4.25 4.81 -9.97
CA PRO A 138 3.43 4.67 -11.15
C PRO A 138 4.33 4.46 -12.37
N LYS A 139 3.90 3.59 -13.27
CA LYS A 139 4.54 3.45 -14.57
C LYS A 139 4.34 4.74 -15.33
N ARG A 140 5.45 5.43 -15.56
CA ARG A 140 5.46 6.71 -16.24
C ARG A 140 5.21 6.55 -17.73
N LEU A 141 4.65 7.57 -18.33
CA LEU A 141 4.48 7.69 -19.76
C LEU A 141 5.85 7.87 -20.41
N SER A 142 6.15 7.07 -21.43
CA SER A 142 7.45 7.08 -22.11
C SER A 142 7.44 8.04 -23.33
N VAL A 143 7.02 9.29 -23.13
CA VAL A 143 7.02 10.34 -24.14
C VAL A 143 7.96 11.44 -23.66
N PRO A 144 9.12 11.63 -24.33
CA PRO A 144 10.12 12.58 -23.88
C PRO A 144 9.56 14.01 -23.76
N GLY A 145 9.83 14.69 -22.63
CA GLY A 145 9.45 16.07 -22.37
C GLY A 145 8.05 16.26 -21.78
N ILE A 146 7.22 15.21 -21.73
CA ILE A 146 5.85 15.32 -21.18
C ILE A 146 5.86 15.43 -19.65
N GLU A 147 6.93 14.97 -19.01
CA GLU A 147 7.12 14.98 -17.56
C GLU A 147 7.04 16.37 -16.93
N LYS A 148 7.29 17.43 -17.70
CA LYS A 148 7.19 18.82 -17.22
C LYS A 148 5.78 19.23 -16.81
N PHE A 149 4.75 18.50 -17.28
CA PHE A 149 3.34 18.74 -16.93
C PHE A 149 2.89 17.91 -15.71
N GLU A 150 3.78 17.12 -15.12
CA GLU A 150 3.44 16.30 -13.96
C GLU A 150 3.04 17.16 -12.76
N GLY A 151 1.93 16.78 -12.13
CA GLY A 151 1.35 17.52 -11.01
C GLY A 151 0.49 18.74 -11.39
N THR A 152 0.52 19.17 -12.65
CA THR A 152 -0.31 20.26 -13.17
C THR A 152 -1.40 19.76 -14.12
N GLN A 153 -1.00 19.15 -15.23
CA GLN A 153 -1.93 18.60 -16.23
C GLN A 153 -1.74 17.09 -16.45
N LEU A 154 -0.58 16.51 -16.10
CA LEU A 154 -0.29 15.08 -16.16
C LEU A 154 -0.35 14.51 -14.75
N HIS A 155 -1.23 13.53 -14.52
CA HIS A 155 -1.49 12.94 -13.22
C HIS A 155 -1.37 11.42 -13.27
N TYR A 156 -0.65 10.84 -12.33
CA TYR A 156 -0.54 9.40 -12.12
C TYR A 156 -1.39 8.89 -10.95
N GLN A 157 -2.00 9.82 -10.22
CA GLN A 157 -2.96 9.57 -9.13
C GLN A 157 -3.93 10.75 -9.05
N VAL A 158 -5.11 10.51 -8.51
CA VAL A 158 -6.13 11.52 -8.27
C VAL A 158 -6.28 11.71 -6.77
N LYS A 159 -5.84 12.87 -6.26
CA LYS A 159 -6.02 13.25 -4.84
C LYS A 159 -7.32 14.04 -4.64
N ASP A 160 -7.61 14.93 -5.55
CA ASP A 160 -8.83 15.74 -5.53
C ASP A 160 -9.53 15.63 -6.90
N PRO A 161 -10.64 14.90 -6.98
CA PRO A 161 -11.37 14.75 -8.24
C PRO A 161 -12.03 16.03 -8.73
N SER A 162 -12.24 17.03 -7.87
CA SER A 162 -12.90 18.28 -8.26
C SER A 162 -12.07 19.12 -9.24
N LEU A 163 -10.75 18.89 -9.31
CA LEU A 163 -9.85 19.51 -10.29
C LEU A 163 -10.22 19.19 -11.76
N PHE A 164 -10.96 18.12 -11.97
CA PHE A 164 -11.31 17.61 -13.29
C PHE A 164 -12.74 17.95 -13.71
N TYR A 165 -13.54 18.58 -12.84
CA TYR A 165 -14.92 18.92 -13.14
C TYR A 165 -15.00 20.04 -14.21
N GLY A 166 -15.86 19.83 -15.22
CA GLY A 166 -15.99 20.74 -16.35
C GLY A 166 -14.75 20.83 -17.25
N LYS A 167 -13.85 19.82 -17.23
CA LYS A 167 -12.61 19.76 -18.00
C LYS A 167 -12.65 18.62 -19.03
N ASN A 168 -11.86 18.77 -20.10
CA ASN A 168 -11.65 17.72 -21.10
C ASN A 168 -10.56 16.77 -20.61
N ILE A 169 -10.91 15.53 -20.32
CA ILE A 169 -10.04 14.57 -19.66
C ILE A 169 -9.74 13.39 -20.58
N VAL A 170 -8.45 13.07 -20.70
CA VAL A 170 -8.02 11.80 -21.28
C VAL A 170 -7.49 10.90 -20.18
N ILE A 171 -8.04 9.69 -20.06
CA ILE A 171 -7.65 8.67 -19.07
C ILE A 171 -7.00 7.51 -19.79
N CYS A 172 -5.77 7.17 -19.38
CA CYS A 172 -4.97 6.12 -19.99
C CYS A 172 -4.88 4.90 -19.08
N GLY A 173 -5.32 3.75 -19.58
CA GLY A 173 -5.21 2.49 -18.85
C GLY A 173 -6.29 1.48 -19.20
N GLY A 174 -6.17 0.26 -18.72
CA GLY A 174 -7.14 -0.82 -18.95
C GLY A 174 -7.32 -1.72 -17.73
N GLY A 175 -6.94 -1.26 -16.55
CA GLY A 175 -7.18 -1.89 -15.26
C GLY A 175 -8.28 -1.16 -14.47
N ASP A 176 -8.60 -1.69 -13.27
CA ASP A 176 -9.68 -1.15 -12.42
C ASP A 176 -9.51 0.34 -12.15
N SER A 177 -8.31 0.83 -11.84
CA SER A 177 -8.09 2.25 -11.55
C SER A 177 -8.49 3.17 -12.72
N ALA A 178 -8.19 2.77 -13.96
CA ALA A 178 -8.58 3.56 -15.14
C ALA A 178 -10.09 3.57 -15.34
N LEU A 179 -10.73 2.40 -15.21
CA LEU A 179 -12.18 2.26 -15.36
C LEU A 179 -12.94 2.99 -14.25
N ASP A 180 -12.50 2.85 -13.00
CA ASP A 180 -13.13 3.49 -11.85
C ASP A 180 -13.11 5.02 -11.99
N TRP A 181 -11.96 5.61 -12.37
CA TRP A 181 -11.87 7.04 -12.58
C TRP A 181 -12.64 7.51 -13.80
N THR A 182 -12.67 6.72 -14.87
CA THR A 182 -13.51 6.97 -16.04
C THR A 182 -14.98 7.07 -15.63
N LEU A 183 -15.51 6.04 -14.95
CA LEU A 183 -16.89 6.01 -14.50
C LEU A 183 -17.24 7.09 -13.47
N ASN A 184 -16.27 7.49 -12.66
CA ASN A 184 -16.46 8.56 -11.65
C ASN A 184 -16.54 9.95 -12.29
N LEU A 185 -15.79 10.21 -13.36
CA LEU A 185 -15.68 11.53 -13.99
C LEU A 185 -16.71 11.77 -15.10
N VAL A 186 -17.27 10.73 -15.70
CA VAL A 186 -18.38 10.88 -16.65
C VAL A 186 -19.56 11.58 -15.96
N GLY A 187 -20.12 12.60 -16.65
CA GLY A 187 -21.18 13.46 -16.13
C GLY A 187 -20.72 14.57 -15.16
N LYS A 188 -19.42 14.61 -14.81
CA LYS A 188 -18.81 15.68 -13.99
C LYS A 188 -17.78 16.48 -14.79
N ALA A 189 -17.00 15.80 -15.62
CA ALA A 189 -16.10 16.43 -16.58
C ALA A 189 -16.90 16.93 -17.80
N GLU A 190 -16.30 17.85 -18.58
CA GLU A 190 -16.87 18.31 -19.86
C GLU A 190 -16.85 17.16 -20.89
N SER A 191 -15.72 16.45 -20.98
CA SER A 191 -15.59 15.25 -21.79
C SER A 191 -14.63 14.25 -21.14
N VAL A 192 -14.87 12.95 -21.37
CA VAL A 192 -14.02 11.86 -20.91
C VAL A 192 -13.68 10.94 -22.09
N ILE A 193 -12.39 10.76 -22.37
CA ILE A 193 -11.87 9.80 -23.32
C ILE A 193 -11.06 8.76 -22.54
N LEU A 194 -11.46 7.50 -22.61
CA LEU A 194 -10.65 6.39 -22.14
C LEU A 194 -9.74 5.90 -23.27
N LEU A 195 -8.44 5.95 -23.08
CA LEU A 195 -7.42 5.50 -24.02
C LEU A 195 -6.76 4.21 -23.53
N HIS A 196 -6.85 3.14 -24.29
CA HIS A 196 -6.13 1.91 -24.00
C HIS A 196 -5.47 1.34 -25.25
N ARG A 197 -4.30 0.70 -25.06
CA ARG A 197 -3.47 0.15 -26.15
C ARG A 197 -4.12 -1.01 -26.94
N ARG A 198 -5.24 -1.55 -26.49
CA ARG A 198 -5.97 -2.67 -27.09
C ARG A 198 -7.41 -2.70 -26.60
N ASP A 199 -8.29 -3.34 -27.34
CA ASP A 199 -9.66 -3.60 -26.94
C ASP A 199 -9.74 -4.87 -26.07
N GLY A 200 -9.16 -4.82 -24.87
CA GLY A 200 -9.17 -5.91 -23.90
C GLY A 200 -8.70 -5.43 -22.54
N PHE A 201 -9.57 -5.52 -21.56
CA PHE A 201 -9.40 -4.95 -20.22
C PHE A 201 -9.00 -6.00 -19.20
N ARG A 202 -8.30 -5.56 -18.16
CA ARG A 202 -8.01 -6.34 -16.94
C ARG A 202 -8.92 -5.95 -15.78
N ALA A 203 -9.74 -4.94 -15.98
CA ALA A 203 -10.70 -4.45 -15.00
C ALA A 203 -11.88 -5.43 -14.84
N GLN A 204 -12.64 -5.24 -13.77
CA GLN A 204 -13.86 -6.02 -13.52
C GLN A 204 -14.84 -5.92 -14.68
N SER A 205 -15.45 -7.04 -15.04
CA SER A 205 -16.36 -7.13 -16.20
C SER A 205 -17.55 -6.18 -16.10
N ALA A 206 -18.07 -5.95 -14.89
CA ALA A 206 -19.17 -5.01 -14.66
C ALA A 206 -18.77 -3.56 -14.99
N SER A 207 -17.57 -3.11 -14.61
CA SER A 207 -17.06 -1.78 -14.95
C SER A 207 -16.83 -1.62 -16.46
N VAL A 208 -16.34 -2.67 -17.12
CA VAL A 208 -16.17 -2.69 -18.58
C VAL A 208 -17.52 -2.60 -19.29
N ALA A 209 -18.53 -3.37 -18.84
CA ALA A 209 -19.87 -3.33 -19.41
C ALA A 209 -20.49 -1.93 -19.27
N LYS A 210 -20.36 -1.29 -18.09
CA LYS A 210 -20.87 0.06 -17.88
C LYS A 210 -20.16 1.10 -18.75
N MET A 211 -18.84 1.00 -18.89
CA MET A 211 -18.09 1.86 -19.80
C MET A 211 -18.57 1.74 -21.24
N ARG A 212 -18.83 0.52 -21.73
CA ARG A 212 -19.37 0.29 -23.07
C ARG A 212 -20.76 0.93 -23.27
N GLU A 213 -21.66 0.73 -22.29
CA GLU A 213 -22.98 1.38 -22.29
C GLU A 213 -22.87 2.91 -22.40
N LEU A 214 -21.96 3.54 -21.65
CA LEU A 214 -21.74 4.99 -21.71
C LEU A 214 -21.18 5.45 -23.07
N CYS A 215 -20.34 4.62 -23.71
CA CYS A 215 -19.89 4.90 -25.07
C CYS A 215 -21.06 4.81 -26.11
N GLU A 216 -21.90 3.81 -25.98
CA GLU A 216 -23.10 3.64 -26.86
C GLU A 216 -24.09 4.82 -26.72
N ASN A 217 -24.18 5.37 -25.49
CA ASN A 217 -25.02 6.54 -25.18
C ASN A 217 -24.36 7.89 -25.54
N TRP A 218 -23.14 7.88 -26.08
CA TRP A 218 -22.36 9.08 -26.40
C TRP A 218 -22.01 9.96 -25.19
N GLU A 219 -22.00 9.37 -24.00
CA GLU A 219 -21.62 10.07 -22.75
C GLU A 219 -20.10 10.11 -22.52
N MET A 220 -19.35 9.25 -23.20
CA MET A 220 -17.88 9.22 -23.22
C MET A 220 -17.37 8.58 -24.51
N GLN A 221 -16.04 8.62 -24.70
CA GLN A 221 -15.38 7.95 -25.82
C GLN A 221 -14.38 6.91 -25.31
N PHE A 222 -14.24 5.81 -26.07
CA PHE A 222 -13.19 4.83 -25.89
C PHE A 222 -12.35 4.75 -27.18
N GLU A 223 -11.03 4.91 -27.02
CA GLU A 223 -10.08 4.87 -28.14
C GLU A 223 -9.00 3.81 -27.91
N VAL A 224 -8.69 3.07 -28.98
CA VAL A 224 -7.59 2.11 -28.98
C VAL A 224 -6.35 2.75 -29.58
N GLY A 225 -5.27 2.83 -28.78
CA GLY A 225 -4.03 3.41 -29.25
C GLY A 225 -3.03 3.67 -28.13
N GLN A 226 -1.90 4.24 -28.52
CA GLN A 226 -0.82 4.63 -27.61
C GLN A 226 -0.40 6.06 -27.86
N ILE A 227 -0.08 6.79 -26.78
CA ILE A 227 0.42 8.16 -26.89
C ILE A 227 1.82 8.11 -27.51
N SER A 228 1.97 8.76 -28.65
CA SER A 228 3.23 8.85 -29.41
C SER A 228 3.88 10.23 -29.36
N GLY A 229 3.18 11.24 -28.83
CA GLY A 229 3.69 12.60 -28.68
C GLY A 229 2.66 13.54 -28.11
N PHE A 230 2.99 14.81 -28.02
CA PHE A 230 2.12 15.88 -27.55
C PHE A 230 2.41 17.19 -28.27
N GLU A 231 1.51 18.14 -28.13
CA GLU A 231 1.71 19.54 -28.52
C GLU A 231 1.52 20.44 -27.29
N GLU A 232 2.42 21.40 -27.18
CA GLU A 232 2.37 22.44 -26.16
C GLU A 232 1.97 23.77 -26.77
N LYS A 233 1.11 24.48 -26.07
CA LYS A 233 0.74 25.84 -26.45
C LYS A 233 0.72 26.73 -25.21
N ASP A 234 1.44 27.87 -25.26
CA ASP A 234 1.51 28.83 -24.18
C ASP A 234 1.92 28.26 -22.82
N GLY A 235 2.81 27.23 -22.81
CA GLY A 235 3.26 26.55 -21.59
C GLY A 235 2.32 25.46 -21.08
N HIS A 236 1.23 25.17 -21.81
CA HIS A 236 0.24 24.17 -21.43
C HIS A 236 0.25 22.98 -22.39
N LEU A 237 -0.06 21.78 -21.86
CA LEU A 237 -0.33 20.59 -22.65
C LEU A 237 -1.67 20.79 -23.38
N ALA A 238 -1.61 21.12 -24.68
CA ALA A 238 -2.79 21.46 -25.45
C ALA A 238 -3.45 20.22 -26.09
N GLU A 239 -2.64 19.27 -26.59
CA GLU A 239 -3.14 18.04 -27.19
C GLU A 239 -2.11 16.90 -27.06
N ILE A 240 -2.58 15.67 -27.13
CA ILE A 240 -1.76 14.48 -27.30
C ILE A 240 -1.93 13.89 -28.69
N ARG A 241 -0.87 13.25 -29.20
CA ARG A 241 -0.89 12.47 -30.42
C ARG A 241 -0.99 10.99 -30.05
N VAL A 242 -2.02 10.33 -30.56
CA VAL A 242 -2.29 8.90 -30.31
C VAL A 242 -2.15 8.13 -31.61
N THR A 243 -1.30 7.13 -31.62
CA THR A 243 -1.16 6.20 -32.74
C THR A 243 -2.04 5.00 -32.47
N GLY A 244 -3.03 4.77 -33.34
CA GLY A 244 -3.91 3.61 -33.32
C GLY A 244 -3.20 2.34 -33.82
N ASP A 245 -3.84 1.20 -33.65
CA ASP A 245 -3.42 -0.09 -34.22
C ASP A 245 -3.51 -0.12 -35.75
N ASP A 246 -4.31 0.76 -36.34
CA ASP A 246 -4.40 1.05 -37.76
C ASP A 246 -3.22 1.90 -38.31
N GLY A 247 -2.29 2.32 -37.43
CA GLY A 247 -1.18 3.19 -37.75
C GLY A 247 -1.53 4.65 -37.97
N VAL A 248 -2.80 5.03 -37.81
CA VAL A 248 -3.26 6.42 -37.96
C VAL A 248 -2.94 7.21 -36.69
N VAL A 249 -2.39 8.40 -36.86
CA VAL A 249 -2.13 9.33 -35.76
C VAL A 249 -3.33 10.26 -35.60
N ARG A 250 -3.98 10.21 -34.46
CA ARG A 250 -5.08 11.06 -34.05
C ARG A 250 -4.59 12.11 -33.07
N ARG A 251 -5.13 13.32 -33.15
CA ARG A 251 -4.87 14.41 -32.20
C ARG A 251 -6.05 14.53 -31.26
N MET A 252 -5.78 14.58 -29.96
CA MET A 252 -6.78 14.68 -28.92
C MET A 252 -6.48 15.90 -28.05
N PRO A 253 -7.29 16.98 -28.16
CA PRO A 253 -7.18 18.10 -27.25
C PRO A 253 -7.61 17.69 -25.84
N LEU A 254 -6.99 18.27 -24.80
CA LEU A 254 -7.29 17.97 -23.41
C LEU A 254 -6.87 19.10 -22.47
N ASP A 255 -7.49 19.11 -21.30
CA ASP A 255 -7.07 19.93 -20.16
C ASP A 255 -6.19 19.12 -19.21
N HIS A 256 -6.53 17.84 -18.99
CA HIS A 256 -5.78 16.96 -18.11
C HIS A 256 -5.63 15.55 -18.68
N LEU A 257 -4.47 14.95 -18.41
CA LEU A 257 -4.09 13.59 -18.76
C LEU A 257 -3.90 12.77 -17.49
N LEU A 258 -4.73 11.74 -17.29
CA LEU A 258 -4.63 10.81 -16.17
C LEU A 258 -4.07 9.47 -16.67
N VAL A 259 -2.96 8.99 -16.08
CA VAL A 259 -2.25 7.81 -16.56
C VAL A 259 -2.22 6.71 -15.52
N PHE A 260 -2.97 5.63 -15.75
CA PHE A 260 -3.11 4.48 -14.87
C PHE A 260 -2.55 3.21 -15.51
N TYR A 261 -1.25 3.20 -15.79
CA TYR A 261 -0.55 2.05 -16.37
C TYR A 261 -0.17 0.97 -15.34
N GLY A 262 -0.62 1.16 -14.10
CA GLY A 262 -0.27 0.33 -12.96
C GLY A 262 1.04 0.75 -12.29
N LEU A 263 1.40 0.01 -11.26
CA LEU A 263 2.58 0.28 -10.46
C LEU A 263 3.75 -0.59 -10.90
N THR A 264 4.95 -0.09 -10.72
CA THR A 264 6.16 -0.90 -10.82
C THR A 264 6.62 -1.21 -9.39
N PRO A 265 6.52 -2.48 -8.94
CA PRO A 265 7.08 -2.88 -7.66
C PRO A 265 8.59 -2.65 -7.67
N LYS A 266 9.08 -1.91 -6.67
CA LYS A 266 10.51 -1.73 -6.43
C LYS A 266 10.80 -2.21 -5.01
N LEU A 267 11.63 -3.25 -4.89
CA LEU A 267 12.06 -3.72 -3.58
C LEU A 267 12.97 -2.70 -2.87
N GLY A 268 13.59 -1.79 -3.63
CA GLY A 268 14.50 -0.82 -3.05
C GLY A 268 15.64 -1.50 -2.29
N PRO A 269 16.00 -0.98 -1.11
CA PRO A 269 17.06 -1.55 -0.26
C PRO A 269 16.84 -3.00 0.14
N ILE A 270 15.58 -3.46 0.23
CA ILE A 270 15.20 -4.85 0.61
C ILE A 270 15.91 -5.88 -0.31
N ALA A 271 16.13 -5.54 -1.57
CA ALA A 271 16.82 -6.42 -2.53
C ALA A 271 18.27 -6.76 -2.11
N ASN A 272 18.87 -5.95 -1.23
CA ASN A 272 20.27 -6.06 -0.82
C ASN A 272 20.44 -6.65 0.61
N TRP A 273 19.34 -7.08 1.28
CA TRP A 273 19.42 -7.61 2.64
C TRP A 273 19.79 -9.11 2.69
N GLY A 274 20.15 -9.71 1.56
CA GLY A 274 20.58 -11.11 1.49
C GLY A 274 19.45 -12.13 1.57
N LEU A 275 18.21 -11.70 1.38
CA LEU A 275 17.02 -12.55 1.40
C LEU A 275 16.87 -13.32 0.08
N GLU A 276 16.27 -14.51 0.14
CA GLU A 276 15.87 -15.21 -1.08
C GLU A 276 14.68 -14.50 -1.73
N ILE A 277 14.88 -14.09 -3.00
CA ILE A 277 13.91 -13.32 -3.77
C ILE A 277 13.53 -14.08 -5.04
N TYR A 278 12.22 -14.26 -5.24
CA TYR A 278 11.67 -14.82 -6.47
C TYR A 278 10.65 -13.83 -7.08
N ARG A 279 10.86 -13.44 -8.34
CA ARG A 279 9.98 -12.50 -9.07
C ARG A 279 9.65 -11.23 -8.31
N LYS A 280 10.64 -10.62 -7.66
CA LYS A 280 10.51 -9.41 -6.81
C LYS A 280 9.64 -9.62 -5.57
N GLN A 281 9.55 -10.80 -5.05
CA GLN A 281 8.89 -11.15 -3.79
C GLN A 281 9.82 -11.97 -2.93
N ILE A 282 9.73 -11.84 -1.62
CA ILE A 282 10.55 -12.55 -0.65
C ILE A 282 9.99 -13.96 -0.48
N VAL A 283 10.83 -14.97 -0.66
CA VAL A 283 10.45 -16.37 -0.40
C VAL A 283 10.35 -16.61 1.10
N VAL A 284 9.26 -17.22 1.54
CA VAL A 284 9.01 -17.58 2.93
C VAL A 284 8.52 -19.02 3.06
N ASP A 285 8.74 -19.64 4.22
CA ASP A 285 8.05 -20.86 4.58
C ASP A 285 6.57 -20.55 4.96
N THR A 286 5.69 -21.53 4.83
CA THR A 286 4.25 -21.35 5.10
C THR A 286 3.84 -21.68 6.53
N GLU A 287 4.76 -22.18 7.34
CA GLU A 287 4.50 -22.51 8.75
C GLU A 287 4.68 -21.28 9.64
N LYS A 288 5.72 -20.47 9.36
CA LYS A 288 6.18 -19.36 10.22
C LYS A 288 6.23 -18.01 9.49
N PHE A 289 6.11 -18.01 8.16
CA PHE A 289 6.36 -16.86 7.31
C PHE A 289 7.75 -16.24 7.51
N GLN A 290 8.71 -17.09 7.92
CA GLN A 290 10.10 -16.74 8.08
C GLN A 290 10.81 -16.77 6.72
N THR A 291 11.73 -15.84 6.52
CA THR A 291 12.57 -15.75 5.31
C THR A 291 13.74 -16.73 5.38
N SER A 292 14.62 -16.70 4.38
CA SER A 292 15.89 -17.44 4.39
C SER A 292 16.83 -17.07 5.55
N ILE A 293 16.58 -15.93 6.21
CA ILE A 293 17.37 -15.49 7.39
C ILE A 293 16.51 -15.64 8.64
N PRO A 294 16.85 -16.57 9.57
CA PRO A 294 16.12 -16.76 10.81
C PRO A 294 16.05 -15.48 11.65
N GLY A 295 14.81 -15.12 12.06
CA GLY A 295 14.51 -13.89 12.80
C GLY A 295 14.00 -12.76 11.90
N ILE A 296 14.03 -12.93 10.57
CA ILE A 296 13.37 -12.01 9.61
C ILE A 296 12.15 -12.71 9.04
N PHE A 297 11.00 -12.05 9.14
CA PHE A 297 9.70 -12.50 8.65
C PHE A 297 9.22 -11.60 7.52
N ALA A 298 8.44 -12.13 6.58
CA ALA A 298 7.83 -11.32 5.53
C ALA A 298 6.36 -11.68 5.37
N VAL A 299 5.48 -10.67 5.48
CA VAL A 299 4.02 -10.83 5.50
C VAL A 299 3.34 -9.88 4.51
N GLY A 300 2.19 -10.29 3.98
CA GLY A 300 1.44 -9.50 2.98
C GLY A 300 2.01 -9.65 1.57
N ASP A 301 1.77 -8.66 0.71
CA ASP A 301 2.03 -8.75 -0.73
C ASP A 301 3.52 -8.84 -1.10
N ILE A 302 4.41 -8.55 -0.14
CA ILE A 302 5.86 -8.58 -0.33
C ILE A 302 6.40 -10.01 -0.44
N ASN A 303 5.72 -10.98 0.17
CA ASN A 303 6.17 -12.37 0.21
C ASN A 303 5.62 -13.23 -0.93
N THR A 304 6.21 -14.41 -1.10
CA THR A 304 5.73 -15.45 -2.02
C THR A 304 5.93 -16.85 -1.44
N TYR A 305 4.96 -17.70 -1.70
CA TYR A 305 4.93 -19.13 -1.38
C TYR A 305 3.92 -19.86 -2.29
N PRO A 306 3.93 -21.19 -2.40
CA PRO A 306 2.94 -21.92 -3.20
C PRO A 306 1.49 -21.59 -2.78
N GLY A 307 0.67 -21.15 -3.74
CA GLY A 307 -0.73 -20.78 -3.48
C GLY A 307 -0.96 -19.36 -2.98
N LYS A 308 0.06 -18.52 -2.87
CA LYS A 308 -0.06 -17.12 -2.43
C LYS A 308 -1.14 -16.36 -3.20
N LYS A 309 -2.02 -15.68 -2.44
CA LYS A 309 -2.95 -14.66 -2.94
C LYS A 309 -2.61 -13.32 -2.32
N LYS A 310 -2.61 -12.26 -3.15
CA LYS A 310 -2.35 -10.88 -2.70
C LYS A 310 -3.66 -10.25 -2.23
N LEU A 311 -4.12 -10.68 -1.06
CA LEU A 311 -5.31 -10.19 -0.36
C LEU A 311 -4.91 -9.73 1.03
N ILE A 312 -5.53 -8.66 1.52
CA ILE A 312 -5.31 -8.16 2.89
C ILE A 312 -5.61 -9.27 3.91
N LEU A 313 -6.68 -10.03 3.70
CA LEU A 313 -7.06 -11.19 4.51
C LEU A 313 -5.93 -12.22 4.64
N CYS A 314 -5.26 -12.56 3.52
CA CYS A 314 -4.14 -13.51 3.56
C CYS A 314 -2.99 -12.93 4.39
N GLY A 315 -2.70 -11.64 4.24
CA GLY A 315 -1.69 -10.95 5.03
C GLY A 315 -2.00 -10.98 6.54
N PHE A 316 -3.25 -10.83 6.94
CA PHE A 316 -3.64 -10.94 8.36
C PHE A 316 -3.39 -12.34 8.93
N HIS A 317 -3.72 -13.39 8.18
CA HIS A 317 -3.39 -14.75 8.57
C HIS A 317 -1.87 -14.97 8.73
N GLU A 318 -1.09 -14.44 7.79
CA GLU A 318 0.36 -14.52 7.81
C GLU A 318 0.96 -13.85 9.05
N CYS A 319 0.40 -12.70 9.47
CA CYS A 319 0.81 -11.98 10.68
C CYS A 319 0.69 -12.82 11.95
N ALA A 320 -0.42 -13.56 12.09
CA ALA A 320 -0.65 -14.40 13.25
C ALA A 320 0.45 -15.48 13.37
N LEU A 321 0.70 -16.24 12.31
CA LEU A 321 1.71 -17.30 12.34
C LEU A 321 3.13 -16.75 12.54
N ALA A 322 3.47 -15.63 11.89
CA ALA A 322 4.76 -14.97 12.07
C ALA A 322 4.98 -14.47 13.51
N ALA A 323 3.93 -13.95 14.15
CA ALA A 323 4.01 -13.48 15.52
C ALA A 323 4.29 -14.62 16.52
N PHE A 324 3.60 -15.76 16.38
CA PHE A 324 3.87 -16.93 17.22
C PHE A 324 5.30 -17.46 17.03
N ALA A 325 5.78 -17.51 15.80
CA ALA A 325 7.16 -17.92 15.52
C ALA A 325 8.20 -16.91 16.10
N ALA A 326 7.90 -15.63 16.07
CA ALA A 326 8.75 -14.61 16.68
C ALA A 326 8.78 -14.69 18.22
N ALA A 327 7.68 -15.08 18.85
CA ALA A 327 7.61 -15.25 20.30
C ALA A 327 8.62 -16.27 20.82
N ASP A 328 8.89 -17.32 20.09
CA ASP A 328 9.91 -18.32 20.43
C ASP A 328 11.34 -17.74 20.39
N ILE A 329 11.54 -16.70 19.58
CA ILE A 329 12.83 -15.98 19.50
C ILE A 329 12.95 -14.92 20.60
N VAL A 330 11.87 -14.17 20.82
CA VAL A 330 11.86 -13.03 21.76
C VAL A 330 11.83 -13.52 23.21
N HIS A 331 11.09 -14.58 23.47
CA HIS A 331 10.85 -15.17 24.80
C HIS A 331 11.19 -16.66 24.84
N PRO A 332 12.45 -17.08 24.57
CA PRO A 332 12.82 -18.50 24.44
C PRO A 332 12.60 -19.29 25.72
N GLU A 333 12.50 -18.63 26.87
CA GLU A 333 12.22 -19.23 28.17
C GLU A 333 10.73 -19.47 28.45
N LYS A 334 9.84 -18.84 27.67
CA LYS A 334 8.40 -18.98 27.82
C LYS A 334 7.85 -19.95 26.77
N LYS A 335 7.07 -20.95 27.20
CA LYS A 335 6.27 -21.72 26.25
C LYS A 335 5.12 -20.88 25.80
N THR A 336 5.12 -20.46 24.54
CA THR A 336 4.01 -19.70 23.95
C THR A 336 2.79 -20.61 23.85
N LEU A 337 1.74 -20.31 24.61
CA LEU A 337 0.47 -21.02 24.57
C LEU A 337 -0.51 -20.18 23.75
N LEU A 338 -1.29 -20.85 22.89
CA LEU A 338 -2.40 -20.20 22.22
C LEU A 338 -3.45 -19.77 23.26
N GLN A 339 -3.62 -18.45 23.44
CA GLN A 339 -4.65 -17.88 24.29
C GLN A 339 -5.68 -17.18 23.41
N TYR A 340 -6.95 -17.41 23.71
CA TYR A 340 -8.02 -16.68 23.03
C TYR A 340 -8.11 -15.25 23.60
N THR A 341 -8.36 -14.28 22.73
CA THR A 341 -8.46 -12.84 23.10
C THR A 341 -9.55 -12.59 24.14
N THR A 342 -10.57 -13.42 24.22
CA THR A 342 -11.61 -13.37 25.27
C THR A 342 -11.06 -13.61 26.68
N CYS A 343 -9.85 -14.15 26.80
CA CYS A 343 -9.17 -14.39 28.08
C CYS A 343 -8.14 -13.30 28.42
N LEU A 344 -7.94 -12.31 27.53
CA LEU A 344 -6.92 -11.27 27.68
C LEU A 344 -7.57 -9.94 28.10
N LEU A 345 -6.96 -9.27 29.09
CA LEU A 345 -7.36 -7.95 29.59
C LEU A 345 -6.56 -6.82 28.86
N TYR A 346 -6.51 -6.85 27.53
CA TYR A 346 -5.76 -5.85 26.77
C TYR A 346 -6.59 -4.67 26.27
N THR A 347 -7.92 -4.79 26.36
CA THR A 347 -8.87 -3.74 25.94
C THR A 347 -9.39 -2.94 27.12
N SER A 348 -10.18 -1.90 26.85
CA SER A 348 -10.90 -1.14 27.87
C SER A 348 -11.58 -2.09 28.87
N PRO A 349 -11.59 -1.76 30.17
CA PRO A 349 -12.16 -2.62 31.20
C PRO A 349 -13.55 -3.11 30.82
N SER A 350 -13.75 -4.42 30.86
CA SER A 350 -15.08 -4.99 30.68
C SER A 350 -16.01 -4.47 31.76
N PRO A 351 -17.29 -4.27 31.49
CA PRO A 351 -18.28 -3.96 32.55
C PRO A 351 -18.32 -4.99 33.67
N ARG A 352 -17.72 -6.17 33.45
CA ARG A 352 -17.58 -7.25 34.44
C ARG A 352 -16.28 -7.22 35.24
N ASP A 353 -15.32 -6.37 34.82
CA ASP A 353 -14.06 -6.26 35.55
C ASP A 353 -14.35 -5.60 36.91
N PRO A 354 -13.86 -6.18 38.03
CA PRO A 354 -14.05 -5.56 39.32
C PRO A 354 -13.45 -4.16 39.26
N LYS A 355 -14.23 -3.14 39.61
CA LYS A 355 -13.72 -1.76 39.73
C LYS A 355 -12.54 -1.82 40.67
N THR A 356 -11.34 -1.57 40.16
CA THR A 356 -10.18 -1.32 40.98
C THR A 356 -10.50 -0.09 41.81
N SER A 357 -10.98 -0.37 43.01
CA SER A 357 -11.08 0.67 44.06
C SER A 357 -9.65 1.09 44.37
N ARG A 358 -9.34 2.32 44.01
CA ARG A 358 -8.25 3.22 44.39
C ARG A 358 -7.02 2.63 45.08
#